data_5a9e3674709a06207da028ecc252dd92
#
_entry.id   5a9e3674709a06207da028ecc252dd92
#
_cell.length_a   1.000
_cell.length_b   1.000
_cell.length_c   1.000
_cell.angle_alpha   90.00
_cell.angle_beta   90.00
_cell.angle_gamma   90.00
#
_symmetry.space_group_name_H-M   'P 1'
#
loop_
_entity.id
_entity.type
_entity.pdbx_description
1 polymer ?
#
loop_
_entity_poly.entity_id
_entity_poly.type
_entity_poly.pdbx_seq_one_letter_code
_entity_poly.pdbx_strand_id
1 'polypeptide(L)'
;TLVRSICKVNLDKSSRFTDWSLRPLSANQQSYALADVTHLRNIYEYLKGQLNTNERGSWVQEELNILENPETYITRPNEAWKRIKTRSNSSKFLGIVASLAEFRELYAQRANIPRSRVFKDDVLIELASLKPKSLDELGRSRLLLRDARKGRIASGILEAIKTAEELKDEQLNNVNRGQKPINGNSALADMLRVLLKAKSEELGVASKLIANSSDL
;
A
#
# COMPACT_ATOMS: atom_id res chain seq x y z
N THR A 1 23.36 -1.62 -6.60
CA THR A 1 22.20 -1.48 -7.52
C THR A 1 22.42 -2.32 -8.76
N LEU A 2 21.35 -2.79 -9.41
CA LEU A 2 21.43 -3.58 -10.66
C LEU A 2 22.23 -2.83 -11.74
N VAL A 3 21.99 -1.53 -11.92
CA VAL A 3 22.75 -0.73 -12.91
C VAL A 3 24.24 -0.83 -12.66
N ARG A 4 24.70 -0.68 -11.42
CA ARG A 4 26.15 -0.78 -11.12
C ARG A 4 26.70 -2.17 -11.37
N SER A 5 25.94 -3.23 -11.01
CA SER A 5 26.43 -4.62 -11.16
C SER A 5 26.43 -5.08 -12.63
N ILE A 6 25.39 -4.72 -13.38
CA ILE A 6 25.19 -5.19 -14.76
C ILE A 6 25.81 -4.22 -15.78
N CYS A 7 25.49 -2.92 -15.70
CA CYS A 7 25.94 -1.93 -16.66
C CYS A 7 27.29 -1.29 -16.30
N LYS A 8 27.84 -1.56 -15.10
CA LYS A 8 29.09 -0.97 -14.57
C LYS A 8 29.08 0.57 -14.48
N VAL A 9 27.89 1.17 -14.37
CA VAL A 9 27.69 2.61 -14.31
C VAL A 9 27.22 3.03 -12.92
N ASN A 10 27.73 4.13 -12.38
CA ASN A 10 27.21 4.78 -11.19
C ASN A 10 26.20 5.84 -11.61
N LEU A 11 24.95 5.70 -11.17
CA LEU A 11 23.90 6.69 -11.43
C LEU A 11 24.09 7.91 -10.54
N ASP A 12 24.06 9.09 -11.14
CA ASP A 12 23.90 10.35 -10.42
C ASP A 12 22.43 10.48 -9.95
N LYS A 13 22.24 10.63 -8.66
CA LYS A 13 20.91 10.77 -8.03
C LYS A 13 20.64 12.19 -7.51
N SER A 14 21.49 13.15 -7.85
CA SER A 14 21.40 14.54 -7.36
C SER A 14 20.07 15.21 -7.74
N SER A 15 19.54 14.90 -8.93
CA SER A 15 18.29 15.46 -9.43
C SER A 15 17.02 14.78 -8.94
N ARG A 16 17.10 13.73 -8.11
CA ARG A 16 15.94 12.93 -7.66
C ARG A 16 14.86 13.77 -6.96
N PHE A 17 15.26 14.77 -6.17
CA PHE A 17 14.37 15.57 -5.32
C PHE A 17 14.23 17.02 -5.80
N THR A 18 14.63 17.31 -7.03
CA THR A 18 14.42 18.61 -7.64
C THR A 18 12.96 18.81 -8.05
N ASP A 19 12.54 20.04 -8.30
CA ASP A 19 11.20 20.32 -8.79
C ASP A 19 11.06 19.91 -10.26
N TRP A 20 10.35 18.81 -10.48
CA TRP A 20 10.09 18.24 -11.80
C TRP A 20 8.91 18.90 -12.54
N SER A 21 8.19 19.85 -11.90
CA SER A 21 7.11 20.61 -12.54
C SER A 21 7.62 21.75 -13.41
N LEU A 22 8.84 22.21 -13.17
CA LEU A 22 9.44 23.32 -13.90
C LEU A 22 9.68 22.96 -15.38
N ARG A 23 9.50 23.95 -16.25
CA ARG A 23 9.77 23.85 -17.69
C ARG A 23 10.56 25.07 -18.14
N PRO A 24 11.59 24.87 -19.02
CA PRO A 24 12.14 23.60 -19.49
C PRO A 24 12.87 22.83 -18.38
N LEU A 25 13.03 21.51 -18.55
CA LEU A 25 13.87 20.72 -17.66
C LEU A 25 15.35 21.11 -17.82
N SER A 26 16.08 21.13 -16.70
CA SER A 26 17.53 21.35 -16.75
C SER A 26 18.26 20.16 -17.41
N ALA A 27 19.48 20.39 -17.90
CA ALA A 27 20.31 19.34 -18.50
C ALA A 27 20.53 18.17 -17.53
N ASN A 28 20.72 18.44 -16.24
CA ASN A 28 20.88 17.41 -15.20
C ASN A 28 19.59 16.58 -15.00
N GLN A 29 18.42 17.23 -15.01
CA GLN A 29 17.14 16.52 -14.95
C GLN A 29 16.91 15.66 -16.18
N GLN A 30 17.22 16.15 -17.38
CA GLN A 30 17.13 15.37 -18.62
C GLN A 30 18.06 14.16 -18.58
N SER A 31 19.33 14.36 -18.17
CA SER A 31 20.29 13.27 -18.04
C SER A 31 19.84 12.22 -17.01
N TYR A 32 19.29 12.67 -15.87
CA TYR A 32 18.74 11.77 -14.86
C TYR A 32 17.57 10.94 -15.42
N ALA A 33 16.60 11.57 -16.09
CA ALA A 33 15.45 10.90 -16.67
C ALA A 33 15.85 9.88 -17.77
N LEU A 34 16.82 10.25 -18.62
CA LEU A 34 17.36 9.35 -19.64
C LEU A 34 18.06 8.15 -19.02
N ALA A 35 18.83 8.34 -17.94
CA ALA A 35 19.51 7.24 -17.25
C ALA A 35 18.55 6.21 -16.66
N ASP A 36 17.36 6.63 -16.22
CA ASP A 36 16.33 5.71 -15.71
C ASP A 36 15.76 4.78 -16.81
N VAL A 37 15.85 5.18 -18.09
CA VAL A 37 15.33 4.40 -19.23
C VAL A 37 16.43 3.60 -19.92
N THR A 38 17.55 4.23 -20.27
CA THR A 38 18.59 3.62 -21.11
C THR A 38 19.22 2.39 -20.47
N HIS A 39 19.45 2.42 -19.18
CA HIS A 39 20.03 1.28 -18.45
C HIS A 39 19.04 0.15 -18.23
N LEU A 40 17.73 0.42 -18.17
CA LEU A 40 16.71 -0.63 -17.99
C LEU A 40 16.69 -1.61 -19.16
N ARG A 41 16.93 -1.16 -20.38
CA ARG A 41 16.99 -2.04 -21.54
C ARG A 41 18.09 -3.10 -21.38
N ASN A 42 19.29 -2.69 -21.02
CA ASN A 42 20.43 -3.59 -20.85
C ASN A 42 20.19 -4.57 -19.68
N ILE A 43 19.56 -4.08 -18.59
CA ILE A 43 19.19 -4.90 -17.45
C ILE A 43 18.13 -5.94 -17.86
N TYR A 44 17.14 -5.53 -18.63
CA TYR A 44 16.09 -6.44 -19.12
C TYR A 44 16.68 -7.57 -19.96
N GLU A 45 17.52 -7.26 -20.94
CA GLU A 45 18.16 -8.27 -21.79
C GLU A 45 19.02 -9.24 -20.98
N TYR A 46 19.78 -8.71 -20.02
CA TYR A 46 20.59 -9.53 -19.11
C TYR A 46 19.71 -10.48 -18.27
N LEU A 47 18.67 -9.97 -17.63
CA LEU A 47 17.77 -10.76 -16.76
C LEU A 47 16.99 -11.79 -17.59
N LYS A 48 16.52 -11.42 -18.78
CA LYS A 48 15.85 -12.32 -19.73
C LYS A 48 16.77 -13.48 -20.13
N GLY A 49 18.04 -13.17 -20.42
CA GLY A 49 19.05 -14.20 -20.71
C GLY A 49 19.26 -15.16 -19.53
N GLN A 50 19.33 -14.63 -18.29
CA GLN A 50 19.46 -15.45 -17.08
C GLN A 50 18.22 -16.36 -16.88
N LEU A 51 17.01 -15.83 -17.07
CA LEU A 51 15.77 -16.62 -16.95
C LEU A 51 15.67 -17.72 -17.98
N ASN A 52 16.14 -17.48 -19.21
CA ASN A 52 16.19 -18.51 -20.25
C ASN A 52 17.22 -19.61 -19.93
N THR A 53 18.39 -19.22 -19.41
CA THR A 53 19.45 -20.17 -19.05
C THR A 53 19.07 -21.08 -17.88
N ASN A 54 18.31 -20.57 -16.91
CA ASN A 54 17.91 -21.33 -15.71
C ASN A 54 16.49 -21.89 -15.78
N GLU A 55 15.82 -21.75 -16.93
CA GLU A 55 14.46 -22.25 -17.21
C GLU A 55 13.37 -21.75 -16.25
N ARG A 56 13.58 -20.59 -15.61
CA ARG A 56 12.65 -20.01 -14.59
C ARG A 56 11.68 -18.96 -15.18
N GLY A 57 11.55 -18.88 -16.49
CA GLY A 57 10.66 -17.93 -17.14
C GLY A 57 9.20 -18.06 -16.68
N SER A 58 8.71 -19.30 -16.52
CA SER A 58 7.34 -19.57 -16.06
C SER A 58 7.07 -19.04 -14.65
N TRP A 59 8.04 -19.14 -13.74
CA TRP A 59 7.87 -18.62 -12.36
C TRP A 59 7.67 -17.11 -12.33
N VAL A 60 8.43 -16.39 -13.16
CA VAL A 60 8.30 -14.93 -13.26
C VAL A 60 7.01 -14.54 -13.97
N GLN A 61 6.52 -15.34 -14.90
CA GLN A 61 5.29 -15.04 -15.63
C GLN A 61 4.07 -15.03 -14.70
N GLU A 62 3.98 -15.93 -13.72
CA GLU A 62 2.89 -15.95 -12.74
C GLU A 62 2.88 -14.65 -11.91
N GLU A 63 4.05 -14.19 -11.46
CA GLU A 63 4.18 -12.92 -10.74
C GLU A 63 3.85 -11.69 -11.62
N LEU A 64 4.26 -11.72 -12.89
CA LEU A 64 3.96 -10.64 -13.84
C LEU A 64 2.48 -10.54 -14.18
N ASN A 65 1.76 -11.66 -14.24
CA ASN A 65 0.32 -11.67 -14.50
C ASN A 65 -0.47 -10.86 -13.46
N ILE A 66 0.00 -10.85 -12.21
CA ILE A 66 -0.60 -10.00 -11.15
C ILE A 66 -0.43 -8.53 -11.48
N LEU A 67 0.76 -8.15 -12.00
CA LEU A 67 1.07 -6.76 -12.37
C LEU A 67 0.36 -6.32 -13.67
N GLU A 68 0.07 -7.25 -14.56
CA GLU A 68 -0.68 -6.99 -15.80
C GLU A 68 -2.19 -6.86 -15.57
N ASN A 69 -2.70 -7.35 -14.43
CA ASN A 69 -4.11 -7.26 -14.10
C ASN A 69 -4.48 -5.82 -13.66
N PRO A 70 -5.38 -5.12 -14.39
CA PRO A 70 -5.81 -3.76 -14.04
C PRO A 70 -6.40 -3.64 -12.63
N GLU A 71 -7.06 -4.69 -12.13
CA GLU A 71 -7.64 -4.71 -10.77
C GLU A 71 -6.60 -4.53 -9.66
N THR A 72 -5.33 -4.88 -9.92
CA THR A 72 -4.22 -4.65 -8.99
C THR A 72 -4.02 -3.17 -8.66
N TYR A 73 -4.38 -2.29 -9.59
CA TYR A 73 -4.18 -0.84 -9.49
C TYR A 73 -5.44 -0.09 -9.08
N ILE A 74 -6.60 -0.73 -9.10
CA ILE A 74 -7.87 -0.13 -8.72
C ILE A 74 -8.02 -0.15 -7.21
N THR A 75 -8.17 1.02 -6.61
CA THR A 75 -8.57 1.12 -5.20
C THR A 75 -10.06 1.41 -5.13
N ARG A 76 -10.83 0.42 -4.70
CA ARG A 76 -12.27 0.58 -4.48
C ARG A 76 -12.49 1.31 -3.16
N PRO A 77 -13.26 2.41 -3.12
CA PRO A 77 -13.43 3.22 -1.90
C PRO A 77 -13.95 2.41 -0.71
N ASN A 78 -14.94 1.55 -0.92
CA ASN A 78 -15.53 0.68 0.10
C ASN A 78 -14.55 -0.39 0.65
N GLU A 79 -13.44 -0.64 -0.03
CA GLU A 79 -12.39 -1.60 0.38
C GLU A 79 -11.13 -0.91 0.90
N ALA A 80 -11.05 0.43 0.82
CA ALA A 80 -9.86 1.21 1.18
C ALA A 80 -9.43 0.98 2.64
N TRP A 81 -10.38 0.67 3.54
CA TRP A 81 -10.12 0.39 4.94
C TRP A 81 -9.28 -0.87 5.20
N LYS A 82 -9.34 -1.87 4.29
CA LYS A 82 -8.58 -3.14 4.42
C LYS A 82 -7.06 -2.91 4.49
N ARG A 83 -6.59 -1.81 3.93
CA ARG A 83 -5.18 -1.41 3.90
C ARG A 83 -4.71 -0.67 5.16
N ILE A 84 -5.66 -0.24 6.03
CA ILE A 84 -5.34 0.54 7.23
C ILE A 84 -4.97 -0.41 8.36
N LYS A 85 -3.76 -0.28 8.87
CA LYS A 85 -3.29 -1.08 10.00
C LYS A 85 -3.88 -0.53 11.30
N THR A 86 -4.67 -1.32 12.01
CA THR A 86 -5.20 -1.00 13.33
C THR A 86 -5.02 -2.15 14.29
N ARG A 87 -4.89 -1.85 15.58
CA ARG A 87 -4.79 -2.84 16.65
C ARG A 87 -6.16 -3.27 17.16
N SER A 88 -7.20 -2.46 16.95
CA SER A 88 -8.56 -2.76 17.41
C SER A 88 -9.29 -3.63 16.40
N ASN A 89 -9.95 -4.67 16.90
CA ASN A 89 -10.84 -5.56 16.14
C ASN A 89 -12.33 -5.34 16.50
N SER A 90 -12.67 -4.26 17.25
CA SER A 90 -14.05 -3.93 17.54
C SER A 90 -14.80 -3.60 16.25
N SER A 91 -15.91 -4.29 15.98
CA SER A 91 -16.74 -4.10 14.77
C SER A 91 -17.21 -2.65 14.63
N LYS A 92 -17.61 -2.01 15.75
CA LYS A 92 -18.00 -0.58 15.78
C LYS A 92 -16.85 0.34 15.41
N PHE A 93 -15.64 0.08 15.93
CA PHE A 93 -14.45 0.87 15.58
C PHE A 93 -14.07 0.67 14.10
N LEU A 94 -14.07 -0.58 13.63
CA LEU A 94 -13.77 -0.90 12.24
C LEU A 94 -14.82 -0.32 11.28
N GLY A 95 -16.09 -0.25 11.67
CA GLY A 95 -17.15 0.43 10.90
C GLY A 95 -16.83 1.90 10.66
N ILE A 96 -16.39 2.61 11.70
CA ILE A 96 -16.00 4.03 11.58
C ILE A 96 -14.73 4.15 10.71
N VAL A 97 -13.74 3.28 10.90
CA VAL A 97 -12.54 3.23 10.05
C VAL A 97 -12.91 3.02 8.58
N ALA A 98 -13.86 2.11 8.31
CA ALA A 98 -14.30 1.83 6.94
C ALA A 98 -15.00 3.05 6.31
N SER A 99 -15.93 3.68 7.01
CA SER A 99 -16.65 4.86 6.53
C SER A 99 -15.72 6.06 6.28
N LEU A 100 -14.78 6.31 7.20
CA LEU A 100 -13.77 7.37 7.03
C LEU A 100 -12.80 7.08 5.88
N ALA A 101 -12.41 5.81 5.68
CA ALA A 101 -11.54 5.40 4.59
C ALA A 101 -12.23 5.53 3.23
N GLU A 102 -13.50 5.15 3.15
CA GLU A 102 -14.32 5.30 1.95
C GLU A 102 -14.50 6.78 1.58
N PHE A 103 -14.90 7.61 2.54
CA PHE A 103 -14.99 9.07 2.32
C PHE A 103 -13.66 9.65 1.81
N ARG A 104 -12.55 9.33 2.49
CA ARG A 104 -11.23 9.82 2.12
C ARG A 104 -10.84 9.42 0.69
N GLU A 105 -11.09 8.18 0.31
CA GLU A 105 -10.75 7.66 -1.01
C GLU A 105 -11.63 8.30 -2.09
N LEU A 106 -12.95 8.42 -1.88
CA LEU A 106 -13.86 9.11 -2.78
C LEU A 106 -13.47 10.58 -2.98
N TYR A 107 -13.11 11.27 -1.90
CA TYR A 107 -12.67 12.66 -1.99
C TYR A 107 -11.35 12.78 -2.76
N ALA A 108 -10.38 11.93 -2.48
CA ALA A 108 -9.08 11.91 -3.13
C ALA A 108 -9.20 11.67 -4.65
N GLN A 109 -10.03 10.70 -5.05
CA GLN A 109 -10.29 10.37 -6.46
C GLN A 109 -10.99 11.54 -7.19
N ARG A 110 -12.02 12.13 -6.58
CA ARG A 110 -12.74 13.27 -7.17
C ARG A 110 -11.87 14.53 -7.31
N ALA A 111 -11.01 14.77 -6.32
CA ALA A 111 -10.12 15.92 -6.32
C ALA A 111 -8.80 15.66 -7.09
N ASN A 112 -8.58 14.45 -7.57
CA ASN A 112 -7.34 13.99 -8.21
C ASN A 112 -6.08 14.31 -7.37
N ILE A 113 -6.13 14.01 -6.08
CA ILE A 113 -5.03 14.19 -5.14
C ILE A 113 -4.72 12.88 -4.40
N PRO A 114 -3.47 12.68 -3.96
CA PRO A 114 -3.14 11.54 -3.10
C PRO A 114 -3.97 11.54 -1.81
N ARG A 115 -4.51 10.39 -1.41
CA ARG A 115 -5.32 10.25 -0.17
C ARG A 115 -4.63 10.78 1.09
N SER A 116 -3.30 10.69 1.15
CA SER A 116 -2.50 11.22 2.26
C SER A 116 -2.52 12.75 2.36
N ARG A 117 -2.89 13.45 1.28
CA ARG A 117 -3.11 14.91 1.29
C ARG A 117 -4.50 15.28 1.82
N VAL A 118 -5.46 14.37 1.78
CA VAL A 118 -6.75 14.58 2.45
C VAL A 118 -6.55 14.46 3.96
N PHE A 119 -6.13 13.29 4.44
CA PHE A 119 -5.56 13.04 5.78
C PHE A 119 -4.89 11.66 5.81
N LYS A 120 -3.91 11.49 6.70
CA LYS A 120 -3.11 10.27 6.85
C LYS A 120 -3.87 9.17 7.60
N ASP A 121 -3.31 7.94 7.61
CA ASP A 121 -3.92 6.79 8.30
C ASP A 121 -3.97 6.98 9.82
N ASP A 122 -2.95 7.60 10.40
CA ASP A 122 -2.88 7.92 11.83
C ASP A 122 -3.99 8.88 12.26
N VAL A 123 -4.25 9.90 11.41
CA VAL A 123 -5.38 10.83 11.61
C VAL A 123 -6.70 10.08 11.56
N LEU A 124 -6.85 9.15 10.60
CA LEU A 124 -8.06 8.36 10.45
C LEU A 124 -8.33 7.52 11.71
N ILE A 125 -7.30 6.87 12.25
CA ILE A 125 -7.38 6.07 13.48
C ILE A 125 -7.70 6.96 14.70
N GLU A 126 -7.09 8.15 14.79
CA GLU A 126 -7.40 9.14 15.82
C GLU A 126 -8.87 9.55 15.76
N LEU A 127 -9.38 9.94 14.60
CA LEU A 127 -10.76 10.33 14.37
C LEU A 127 -11.76 9.21 14.72
N ALA A 128 -11.44 7.97 14.33
CA ALA A 128 -12.27 6.81 14.69
C ALA A 128 -12.30 6.54 16.20
N SER A 129 -11.27 6.95 16.94
CA SER A 129 -11.21 6.84 18.39
C SER A 129 -11.94 8.01 19.08
N LEU A 130 -11.77 9.24 18.59
CA LEU A 130 -12.35 10.45 19.14
C LEU A 130 -13.84 10.58 18.85
N LYS A 131 -14.31 10.08 17.69
CA LYS A 131 -15.70 10.17 17.20
C LYS A 131 -16.31 11.58 17.32
N PRO A 132 -15.68 12.60 16.73
CA PRO A 132 -16.16 13.97 16.84
C PRO A 132 -17.56 14.11 16.23
N LYS A 133 -18.45 14.82 16.91
CA LYS A 133 -19.84 15.09 16.50
C LYS A 133 -20.05 16.52 16.01
N SER A 134 -19.07 17.40 16.24
CA SER A 134 -19.12 18.80 15.86
C SER A 134 -17.76 19.27 15.32
N LEU A 135 -17.78 20.44 14.66
CA LEU A 135 -16.54 21.09 14.20
C LEU A 135 -15.60 21.44 15.36
N ASP A 136 -16.16 21.80 16.52
CA ASP A 136 -15.38 22.12 17.71
C ASP A 136 -14.66 20.86 18.25
N GLU A 137 -15.36 19.74 18.28
CA GLU A 137 -14.76 18.45 18.67
C GLU A 137 -13.74 17.98 17.65
N LEU A 138 -14.00 18.16 16.35
CA LEU A 138 -13.04 17.87 15.29
C LEU A 138 -11.77 18.72 15.45
N GLY A 139 -11.92 19.95 15.92
CA GLY A 139 -10.80 20.85 16.24
C GLY A 139 -9.85 20.32 17.32
N ARG A 140 -10.28 19.37 18.17
CA ARG A 140 -9.47 18.72 19.22
C ARG A 140 -8.52 17.66 18.69
N SER A 141 -8.73 17.18 17.45
CA SER A 141 -7.78 16.25 16.81
C SER A 141 -6.40 16.90 16.73
N ARG A 142 -5.38 16.22 17.21
CA ARG A 142 -4.00 16.72 17.20
C ARG A 142 -3.33 16.54 15.84
N LEU A 143 -3.67 15.47 15.16
CA LEU A 143 -3.03 15.04 13.91
C LEU A 143 -3.68 15.64 12.66
N LEU A 144 -4.96 16.03 12.73
CA LEU A 144 -5.67 16.61 11.59
C LEU A 144 -5.15 18.01 11.27
N LEU A 145 -4.74 18.24 10.04
CA LEU A 145 -4.27 19.54 9.57
C LEU A 145 -5.37 20.62 9.68
N ARG A 146 -4.97 21.87 9.91
CA ARG A 146 -5.91 23.01 10.11
C ARG A 146 -6.85 23.18 8.92
N ASP A 147 -6.37 23.02 7.69
CA ASP A 147 -7.17 23.17 6.48
C ASP A 147 -8.24 22.08 6.33
N ALA A 148 -7.96 20.87 6.82
CA ALA A 148 -8.91 19.76 6.83
C ALA A 148 -9.98 19.85 7.96
N ARG A 149 -9.83 20.78 8.90
CA ARG A 149 -10.81 21.03 9.98
C ARG A 149 -11.98 21.93 9.55
N LYS A 150 -12.00 22.37 8.31
CA LYS A 150 -13.01 23.27 7.73
C LYS A 150 -13.47 22.78 6.37
N GLY A 151 -14.60 23.30 5.92
CA GLY A 151 -15.12 23.04 4.57
C GLY A 151 -15.52 21.59 4.34
N ARG A 152 -15.42 21.16 3.10
CA ARG A 152 -15.94 19.85 2.63
C ARG A 152 -15.29 18.64 3.31
N ILE A 153 -14.01 18.72 3.68
CA ILE A 153 -13.32 17.62 4.36
C ILE A 153 -13.88 17.46 5.77
N ALA A 154 -14.01 18.53 6.52
CA ALA A 154 -14.57 18.50 7.86
C ALA A 154 -16.01 17.98 7.88
N SER A 155 -16.86 18.50 7.03
CA SER A 155 -18.26 18.04 6.90
C SER A 155 -18.34 16.56 6.53
N GLY A 156 -17.52 16.12 5.57
CA GLY A 156 -17.50 14.72 5.17
C GLY A 156 -16.96 13.76 6.24
N ILE A 157 -16.00 14.19 7.07
CA ILE A 157 -15.54 13.41 8.22
C ILE A 157 -16.69 13.23 9.24
N LEU A 158 -17.40 14.30 9.59
CA LEU A 158 -18.51 14.25 10.56
C LEU A 158 -19.65 13.37 10.01
N GLU A 159 -19.99 13.49 8.75
CA GLU A 159 -21.01 12.67 8.10
C GLU A 159 -20.62 11.20 8.06
N ALA A 160 -19.38 10.90 7.68
CA ALA A 160 -18.87 9.52 7.65
C ALA A 160 -18.93 8.86 9.04
N ILE A 161 -18.59 9.58 10.11
CA ILE A 161 -18.67 9.07 11.48
C ILE A 161 -20.13 8.85 11.88
N LYS A 162 -21.00 9.80 11.61
CA LYS A 162 -22.43 9.71 11.90
C LYS A 162 -23.05 8.48 11.21
N THR A 163 -22.81 8.33 9.89
CA THR A 163 -23.30 7.18 9.13
C THR A 163 -22.81 5.86 9.71
N ALA A 164 -21.55 5.78 10.12
CA ALA A 164 -21.00 4.57 10.73
C ALA A 164 -21.60 4.26 12.11
N GLU A 165 -21.96 5.27 12.91
CA GLU A 165 -22.63 5.06 14.20
C GLU A 165 -24.08 4.58 14.07
N GLU A 166 -24.72 4.88 12.94
CA GLU A 166 -26.09 4.44 12.61
C GLU A 166 -26.16 3.01 12.03
N LEU A 167 -24.98 2.41 11.66
CA LEU A 167 -24.93 1.05 11.12
C LEU A 167 -25.37 0.00 12.17
N LYS A 168 -26.20 -0.92 11.75
CA LYS A 168 -26.63 -2.06 12.58
C LYS A 168 -25.52 -3.10 12.69
N ASP A 169 -25.52 -3.87 13.77
CA ASP A 169 -24.52 -4.91 14.04
C ASP A 169 -24.37 -5.92 12.90
N GLU A 170 -25.45 -6.23 12.17
CA GLU A 170 -25.44 -7.11 11.00
C GLU A 170 -24.58 -6.57 9.83
N GLN A 171 -24.60 -5.25 9.63
CA GLN A 171 -23.80 -4.58 8.60
C GLN A 171 -22.34 -4.46 9.02
N LEU A 172 -22.08 -4.36 10.32
CA LEU A 172 -20.73 -4.32 10.90
C LEU A 172 -20.04 -5.68 10.83
N ASN A 173 -20.76 -6.80 10.74
CA ASN A 173 -20.17 -8.13 10.57
C ASN A 173 -19.40 -8.26 9.26
N ASN A 174 -19.80 -7.54 8.21
CA ASN A 174 -19.08 -7.50 6.93
C ASN A 174 -17.76 -6.71 6.99
N VAL A 175 -17.57 -5.89 8.03
CA VAL A 175 -16.35 -5.12 8.28
C VAL A 175 -15.36 -5.87 9.18
N ASN A 176 -15.70 -7.08 9.58
CA ASN A 176 -14.80 -7.88 10.40
C ASN A 176 -13.57 -8.29 9.55
N ARG A 177 -12.38 -7.96 10.02
CA ARG A 177 -11.14 -8.48 9.46
C ARG A 177 -11.09 -9.96 9.79
N GLY A 178 -11.81 -10.72 8.96
CA GLY A 178 -12.04 -12.15 9.12
C GLY A 178 -10.87 -12.95 9.67
N GLN A 179 -11.22 -14.08 10.19
CA GLN A 179 -10.39 -15.14 10.70
C GLN A 179 -9.56 -14.75 11.93
N LYS A 180 -10.08 -15.18 13.08
CA LYS A 180 -9.20 -15.53 14.20
C LYS A 180 -8.02 -16.29 13.61
N PRO A 181 -6.77 -15.97 14.00
CA PRO A 181 -5.66 -16.81 13.59
C PRO A 181 -6.09 -18.24 13.88
N ILE A 182 -6.10 -19.07 12.85
CA ILE A 182 -6.28 -20.50 13.03
C ILE A 182 -5.18 -20.83 14.04
N ASN A 183 -5.55 -21.35 15.22
CA ASN A 183 -4.57 -21.89 16.14
C ASN A 183 -3.96 -23.08 15.41
N GLY A 184 -3.05 -22.78 14.50
CA GLY A 184 -2.32 -23.73 13.70
C GLY A 184 -1.47 -24.55 14.63
N ASN A 185 -1.24 -25.80 14.29
CA ASN A 185 -0.28 -26.64 14.94
C ASN A 185 1.11 -25.99 14.78
N SER A 186 1.66 -25.39 15.84
CA SER A 186 2.93 -24.68 15.78
C SER A 186 4.06 -25.61 15.29
N ALA A 187 3.99 -26.89 15.63
CA ALA A 187 4.94 -27.89 15.15
C ALA A 187 4.88 -28.08 13.62
N LEU A 188 3.69 -28.07 13.04
CA LEU A 188 3.53 -28.13 11.59
C LEU A 188 4.10 -26.88 10.90
N ALA A 189 3.82 -25.69 11.44
CA ALA A 189 4.39 -24.46 10.93
C ALA A 189 5.92 -24.44 11.01
N ASP A 190 6.51 -24.99 12.07
CA ASP A 190 7.97 -25.12 12.20
C ASP A 190 8.54 -26.11 11.18
N MET A 191 7.88 -27.22 10.92
CA MET A 191 8.28 -28.17 9.86
C MET A 191 8.22 -27.51 8.48
N LEU A 192 7.15 -26.73 8.18
CA LEU A 192 7.03 -26.00 6.93
C LEU A 192 8.11 -24.94 6.78
N ARG A 193 8.53 -24.26 7.85
CA ARG A 193 9.66 -23.32 7.83
C ARG A 193 10.97 -24.01 7.51
N VAL A 194 11.21 -25.18 8.07
CA VAL A 194 12.42 -25.99 7.75
C VAL A 194 12.40 -26.43 6.29
N LEU A 195 11.27 -26.94 5.80
CA LEU A 195 11.10 -27.30 4.39
C LEU A 195 11.32 -26.11 3.47
N LEU A 196 10.71 -24.97 3.79
CA LEU A 196 10.89 -23.72 3.04
C LEU A 196 12.36 -23.31 2.97
N LYS A 197 13.08 -23.41 4.08
CA LYS A 197 14.52 -23.11 4.12
C LYS A 197 15.32 -24.08 3.25
N ALA A 198 15.07 -25.37 3.35
CA ALA A 198 15.73 -26.38 2.51
C ALA A 198 15.49 -26.15 1.02
N LYS A 199 14.23 -25.88 0.63
CA LYS A 199 13.89 -25.56 -0.78
C LYS A 199 14.49 -24.24 -1.26
N SER A 200 14.56 -23.24 -0.39
CA SER A 200 15.21 -21.96 -0.69
C SER A 200 16.70 -22.14 -1.00
N GLU A 201 17.40 -22.98 -0.21
CA GLU A 201 18.82 -23.30 -0.40
C GLU A 201 19.03 -24.14 -1.68
N GLU A 202 18.22 -25.18 -1.90
CA GLU A 202 18.26 -26.05 -3.07
C GLU A 202 18.06 -25.24 -4.37
N LEU A 203 17.08 -24.36 -4.38
CA LEU A 203 16.72 -23.58 -5.57
C LEU A 203 17.55 -22.29 -5.73
N GLY A 204 18.32 -21.88 -4.71
CA GLY A 204 19.04 -20.62 -4.72
C GLY A 204 18.10 -19.39 -4.81
N VAL A 205 16.90 -19.46 -4.20
CA VAL A 205 15.87 -18.42 -4.20
C VAL A 205 15.58 -17.99 -2.78
N ALA A 206 15.42 -16.69 -2.51
CA ALA A 206 15.12 -16.22 -1.16
C ALA A 206 13.79 -16.80 -0.66
N SER A 207 13.76 -17.31 0.56
CA SER A 207 12.59 -17.98 1.17
C SER A 207 11.30 -17.17 1.04
N LYS A 208 11.38 -15.85 1.23
CA LYS A 208 10.24 -14.92 1.13
C LYS A 208 9.63 -14.80 -0.28
N LEU A 209 10.31 -15.27 -1.33
CA LEU A 209 9.78 -15.33 -2.68
C LEU A 209 9.03 -16.65 -2.95
N ILE A 210 9.25 -17.67 -2.11
CA ILE A 210 8.54 -18.94 -2.20
C ILE A 210 7.28 -18.86 -1.34
N ALA A 211 7.43 -18.49 -0.05
CA ALA A 211 6.33 -18.30 0.88
C ALA A 211 6.73 -17.32 1.99
N ASN A 212 5.77 -16.59 2.53
CA ASN A 212 5.95 -15.74 3.69
C ASN A 212 5.31 -16.38 4.95
N SER A 213 5.51 -15.78 6.12
CA SER A 213 5.02 -16.35 7.38
C SER A 213 3.50 -16.43 7.50
N SER A 214 2.74 -15.73 6.65
CA SER A 214 1.27 -15.83 6.62
C SER A 214 0.77 -16.94 5.70
N ASP A 215 1.63 -17.49 4.87
CA ASP A 215 1.33 -18.56 3.94
C ASP A 215 1.55 -19.94 4.61
N LEU A 216 2.30 -19.94 5.72
CA LEU A 216 2.65 -21.12 6.54
C LEU A 216 1.72 -21.27 7.75
#